data_75bd32b3641aea1cdb5d716671a9c054
#
_entry.id   75bd32b3641aea1cdb5d716671a9c054
#
_cell.length_a   1.000
_cell.length_b   1.000
_cell.length_c   1.000
_cell.angle_alpha   90.00
_cell.angle_beta   90.00
_cell.angle_gamma   90.00
#
_symmetry.space_group_name_H-M   'P 1'
#
loop_
_entity.id
_entity.type
_entity.pdbx_description
1 polymer ?
#
loop_
_entity_poly.entity_id
_entity_poly.type
_entity_poly.pdbx_seq_one_letter_code
_entity_poly.pdbx_strand_id
1 'polypeptide(L)'
;VAVKAIAGVKAALSMTIPLGTGIHRRMVYIELEEGYTFEEVAHAIKTDDYFVHDETHVMQVESVDALKDMGHGVNMTRKGVSGKTQNQRFEFNMSINNPALTAQVLVCTARAAMLQRPGCYTLIEIPVIDLLYGDRDELVRRLV
;
A
#
# COMPACT_ATOMS: atom_id res chain seq x y z
N VAL A 1 -3.99 -6.76 11.93
CA VAL A 1 -4.20 -7.99 12.72
C VAL A 1 -3.10 -8.09 13.79
N ALA A 2 -1.80 -8.02 13.47
CA ALA A 2 -0.70 -8.16 14.43
C ALA A 2 -0.81 -7.20 15.63
N VAL A 3 -0.94 -5.90 15.40
CA VAL A 3 -1.01 -4.91 16.49
C VAL A 3 -2.18 -5.17 17.44
N LYS A 4 -3.34 -5.62 16.94
CA LYS A 4 -4.52 -5.91 17.77
C LYS A 4 -4.38 -7.15 18.64
N ALA A 5 -3.35 -7.95 18.44
CA ALA A 5 -3.05 -9.11 19.27
C ALA A 5 -2.19 -8.75 20.50
N ILE A 6 -1.67 -7.54 20.55
CA ILE A 6 -0.84 -7.04 21.65
C ILE A 6 -1.76 -6.56 22.79
N ALA A 7 -1.46 -7.00 24.01
CA ALA A 7 -2.23 -6.61 25.19
C ALA A 7 -2.24 -5.08 25.37
N GLY A 8 -3.38 -4.54 25.75
CA GLY A 8 -3.57 -3.09 25.94
C GLY A 8 -3.94 -2.31 24.68
N VAL A 9 -4.05 -2.97 23.52
CA VAL A 9 -4.48 -2.34 22.26
C VAL A 9 -5.98 -2.53 22.05
N LYS A 10 -6.76 -1.50 22.29
CA LYS A 10 -8.21 -1.47 22.01
C LYS A 10 -8.51 -1.44 20.52
N ALA A 11 -7.87 -0.52 19.80
CA ALA A 11 -7.96 -0.40 18.36
C ALA A 11 -6.61 0.02 17.75
N ALA A 12 -6.36 -0.36 16.51
CA ALA A 12 -5.12 -0.02 15.84
C ALA A 12 -5.29 0.13 14.32
N LEU A 13 -4.54 1.08 13.76
CA LEU A 13 -4.27 1.23 12.35
C LEU A 13 -2.74 1.19 12.15
N SER A 14 -2.28 0.34 11.25
CA SER A 14 -0.86 0.29 10.88
C SER A 14 -0.69 0.59 9.40
N MET A 15 0.23 1.47 9.08
CA MET A 15 0.59 1.85 7.72
C MET A 15 2.05 1.53 7.46
N THR A 16 2.33 1.03 6.26
CA THR A 16 3.69 0.75 5.79
C THR A 16 4.08 1.83 4.79
N ILE A 17 5.17 2.53 5.04
CA ILE A 17 5.70 3.57 4.16
C ILE A 17 7.00 3.05 3.58
N PRO A 18 7.09 2.79 2.26
CA PRO A 18 8.33 2.40 1.62
C PRO A 18 9.31 3.58 1.60
N LEU A 19 10.54 3.35 2.04
CA LEU A 19 11.63 4.33 2.05
C LEU A 19 12.67 4.07 0.97
N GLY A 20 12.62 2.91 0.34
CA GLY A 20 13.56 2.48 -0.68
C GLY A 20 13.40 1.00 -0.97
N THR A 21 14.32 0.41 -1.70
CA THR A 21 14.26 -1.01 -2.05
C THR A 21 14.40 -1.88 -0.81
N GLY A 22 13.32 -2.53 -0.40
CA GLY A 22 13.28 -3.44 0.74
C GLY A 22 13.33 -2.76 2.12
N ILE A 23 13.26 -1.42 2.19
CA ILE A 23 13.27 -0.67 3.45
C ILE A 23 11.90 -0.05 3.67
N HIS A 24 11.35 -0.28 4.85
CA HIS A 24 10.03 0.21 5.23
C HIS A 24 10.06 0.95 6.57
N ARG A 25 9.17 1.93 6.71
CA ARG A 25 8.81 2.54 7.98
C ARG A 25 7.38 2.13 8.33
N ARG A 26 7.16 1.76 9.58
CA ARG A 26 5.84 1.43 10.12
C ARG A 26 5.32 2.61 10.93
N MET A 27 4.15 3.11 10.56
CA MET A 27 3.40 4.07 11.36
C MET A 27 2.23 3.33 12.00
N VAL A 28 2.22 3.25 13.31
CA VAL A 28 1.22 2.48 14.08
C VAL A 28 0.45 3.44 14.99
N TYR A 29 -0.82 3.59 14.72
CA TYR A 29 -1.75 4.39 15.51
C TYR A 29 -2.58 3.46 16.40
N ILE A 30 -2.65 3.74 17.68
CA ILE A 30 -3.33 2.89 18.65
C ILE A 30 -4.29 3.68 19.53
N GLU A 31 -5.43 3.07 19.85
CA GLU A 31 -6.22 3.38 21.03
C GLU A 31 -5.83 2.41 22.14
N LEU A 32 -5.65 2.92 23.35
CA LEU A 32 -5.31 2.10 24.51
C LEU A 32 -6.55 1.57 25.21
N GLU A 33 -6.43 0.39 25.77
CA GLU A 33 -7.37 -0.12 26.79
C GLU A 33 -7.12 0.54 28.14
N GLU A 34 -8.15 0.57 28.99
CA GLU A 34 -8.01 1.06 30.36
C GLU A 34 -7.01 0.21 31.15
N GLY A 35 -6.17 0.88 31.93
CA GLY A 35 -5.18 0.23 32.80
C GLY A 35 -3.82 -0.02 32.12
N TYR A 36 -3.63 0.33 30.86
CA TYR A 36 -2.34 0.23 30.15
C TYR A 36 -1.72 1.60 29.92
N THR A 37 -0.40 1.67 29.96
CA THR A 37 0.36 2.87 29.62
C THR A 37 0.82 2.82 28.15
N PHE A 38 0.98 4.01 27.56
CA PHE A 38 1.47 4.11 26.19
C PHE A 38 2.88 3.50 26.04
N GLU A 39 3.74 3.74 27.00
CA GLU A 39 5.13 3.28 27.00
C GLU A 39 5.22 1.75 26.97
N GLU A 40 4.42 1.06 27.78
CA GLU A 40 4.39 -0.40 27.82
C GLU A 40 3.91 -0.99 26.49
N VAL A 41 2.79 -0.47 25.96
CA VAL A 41 2.21 -0.97 24.73
C VAL A 41 3.10 -0.62 23.52
N ALA A 42 3.66 0.58 23.47
CA ALA A 42 4.58 0.98 22.40
C ALA A 42 5.87 0.15 22.41
N HIS A 43 6.38 -0.20 23.60
CA HIS A 43 7.52 -1.10 23.74
C HIS A 43 7.18 -2.50 23.23
N ALA A 44 6.04 -3.06 23.65
CA ALA A 44 5.60 -4.37 23.19
C ALA A 44 5.42 -4.44 21.66
N ILE A 45 4.86 -3.38 21.05
CA ILE A 45 4.74 -3.29 19.57
C ILE A 45 6.11 -3.29 18.91
N LYS A 46 7.05 -2.47 19.37
CA LYS A 46 8.38 -2.32 18.75
C LYS A 46 9.26 -3.55 18.90
N THR A 47 9.01 -4.38 19.91
CA THR A 47 9.76 -5.62 20.17
C THR A 47 9.09 -6.87 19.63
N ASP A 48 7.89 -6.77 19.07
CA ASP A 48 7.21 -7.86 18.39
C ASP A 48 7.96 -8.27 17.13
N ASP A 49 8.03 -9.57 16.84
CA ASP A 49 8.77 -10.15 15.73
C ASP A 49 8.36 -9.57 14.36
N TYR A 50 7.13 -9.10 14.24
CA TYR A 50 6.64 -8.49 13.02
C TYR A 50 7.19 -7.07 12.79
N PHE A 51 7.55 -6.35 13.86
CA PHE A 51 7.95 -4.94 13.80
C PHE A 51 9.43 -4.70 14.07
N VAL A 52 10.11 -5.64 14.75
CA VAL A 52 11.48 -5.46 15.26
C VAL A 52 12.51 -5.11 14.18
N HIS A 53 12.28 -5.53 12.95
CA HIS A 53 13.20 -5.29 11.83
C HIS A 53 12.90 -4.02 11.02
N ASP A 54 11.79 -3.34 11.30
CA ASP A 54 11.39 -2.11 10.60
C ASP A 54 11.49 -0.92 11.55
N GLU A 55 11.78 0.26 11.01
CA GLU A 55 11.65 1.52 11.75
C GLU A 55 10.18 1.74 12.11
N THR A 56 9.82 1.52 13.38
CA THR A 56 8.42 1.55 13.84
C THR A 56 8.16 2.74 14.74
N HIS A 57 7.24 3.61 14.30
CA HIS A 57 6.71 4.74 15.07
C HIS A 57 5.32 4.40 15.58
N VAL A 58 5.16 4.44 16.91
CA VAL A 58 3.87 4.20 17.56
C VAL A 58 3.32 5.54 18.06
N MET A 59 2.04 5.78 17.82
CA MET A 59 1.33 7.00 18.21
C MET A 59 0.00 6.63 18.86
N GLN A 60 -0.27 7.18 20.03
CA GLN A 60 -1.59 7.10 20.64
C GLN A 60 -2.52 8.11 20.00
N VAL A 61 -3.75 7.69 19.74
CA VAL A 61 -4.83 8.51 19.20
C VAL A 61 -6.12 8.31 19.97
N GLU A 62 -6.96 9.31 19.97
CA GLU A 62 -8.29 9.22 20.61
C GLU A 62 -9.23 8.29 19.84
N SER A 63 -9.13 8.26 18.52
CA SER A 63 -9.94 7.41 17.64
C SER A 63 -9.15 6.97 16.42
N VAL A 64 -9.00 5.68 16.24
CA VAL A 64 -8.46 5.07 15.02
C VAL A 64 -9.46 5.22 13.88
N ASP A 65 -10.75 5.26 14.16
CA ASP A 65 -11.79 5.42 13.13
C ASP A 65 -11.69 6.78 12.42
N ALA A 66 -11.25 7.83 13.14
CA ALA A 66 -11.01 9.14 12.55
C ALA A 66 -9.86 9.14 11.51
N LEU A 67 -9.01 8.11 11.55
CA LEU A 67 -7.87 7.97 10.64
C LEU A 67 -8.13 7.04 9.46
N LYS A 68 -9.30 6.38 9.40
CA LYS A 68 -9.61 5.43 8.31
C LYS A 68 -9.60 6.07 6.93
N ASP A 69 -9.89 7.36 6.86
CA ASP A 69 -9.91 8.13 5.62
C ASP A 69 -8.54 8.72 5.24
N MET A 70 -7.50 8.51 6.04
CA MET A 70 -6.13 8.94 5.69
C MET A 70 -5.62 8.30 4.39
N GLY A 71 -6.32 7.28 3.91
CA GLY A 71 -6.03 6.64 2.64
C GLY A 71 -4.78 5.76 2.68
N HIS A 72 -4.84 4.67 1.96
CA HIS A 72 -3.68 3.86 1.61
C HIS A 72 -3.41 4.11 0.13
N GLY A 73 -2.21 4.57 -0.21
CA GLY A 73 -1.97 4.92 -1.60
C GLY A 73 -0.57 5.46 -1.86
N VAL A 74 -0.43 6.10 -2.99
CA VAL A 74 0.83 6.70 -3.45
C VAL A 74 0.56 8.12 -3.91
N ASN A 75 1.37 9.05 -3.44
CA ASN A 75 1.50 10.38 -4.01
C ASN A 75 2.90 10.52 -4.58
N MET A 76 3.00 10.73 -5.89
CA MET A 76 4.27 10.85 -6.58
C MET A 76 4.26 12.11 -7.44
N THR A 77 5.26 12.96 -7.22
CA THR A 77 5.54 14.11 -8.08
C THR A 77 6.93 13.97 -8.65
N ARG A 78 7.06 14.01 -9.97
CA ARG A 78 8.35 14.02 -10.66
C ARG A 78 8.45 15.26 -11.54
N LYS A 79 9.52 16.03 -11.35
CA LYS A 79 9.95 17.06 -12.28
C LYS A 79 10.99 16.48 -13.23
N GLY A 80 10.88 16.79 -14.49
CA GLY A 80 11.80 16.33 -15.52
C GLY A 80 12.31 17.47 -16.39
N VAL A 81 13.33 17.15 -17.16
CA VAL A 81 13.91 18.06 -18.16
C VAL A 81 13.57 17.50 -19.54
N SER A 82 13.05 18.36 -20.41
CA SER A 82 12.87 18.06 -21.83
C SER A 82 13.59 19.13 -22.65
N GLY A 83 14.75 18.76 -23.20
CA GLY A 83 15.57 19.71 -23.94
C GLY A 83 15.95 20.92 -23.09
N LYS A 84 15.60 22.12 -23.57
CA LYS A 84 15.93 23.39 -22.92
C LYS A 84 14.88 23.92 -21.95
N THR A 85 13.68 23.35 -21.91
CA THR A 85 12.52 23.96 -21.25
C THR A 85 12.36 23.57 -19.77
N GLN A 86 12.90 22.46 -19.32
CA GLN A 86 12.90 21.99 -17.92
C GLN A 86 11.53 22.06 -17.20
N ASN A 87 10.43 22.01 -17.93
CA ASN A 87 9.09 22.28 -17.40
C ASN A 87 8.18 21.05 -17.37
N GLN A 88 8.72 19.85 -17.56
CA GLN A 88 7.94 18.64 -17.46
C GLN A 88 7.63 18.33 -16.00
N ARG A 89 6.36 18.09 -15.71
CA ARG A 89 5.87 17.66 -14.42
C ARG A 89 4.94 16.47 -14.61
N PHE A 90 5.25 15.40 -13.89
CA PHE A 90 4.38 14.25 -13.74
C PHE A 90 3.85 14.21 -12.31
N GLU A 91 2.55 14.10 -12.17
CA GLU A 91 1.90 13.89 -10.88
C GLU A 91 1.01 12.66 -10.96
N PHE A 92 1.15 11.81 -9.97
CA PHE A 92 0.30 10.64 -9.79
C PHE A 92 -0.17 10.59 -8.33
N ASN A 93 -1.47 10.50 -8.14
CA ASN A 93 -2.09 10.34 -6.84
C ASN A 93 -3.03 9.15 -6.88
N MET A 94 -2.82 8.20 -5.98
CA MET A 94 -3.62 7.00 -5.85
C MET A 94 -4.08 6.84 -4.41
N SER A 95 -5.37 6.65 -4.19
CA SER A 95 -5.95 6.28 -2.91
C SER A 95 -6.76 5.00 -3.09
N ILE A 96 -6.50 4.00 -2.27
CA ILE A 96 -7.03 2.64 -2.44
C ILE A 96 -7.44 2.00 -1.12
N ASN A 97 -8.29 0.98 -1.24
CA ASN A 97 -8.41 -0.06 -0.23
C ASN A 97 -7.45 -1.20 -0.60
N ASN A 98 -6.41 -1.41 0.20
CA ASN A 98 -5.33 -2.34 -0.15
C ASN A 98 -5.82 -3.78 -0.40
N PRO A 99 -6.62 -4.42 0.46
CA PRO A 99 -7.13 -5.77 0.19
C PRO A 99 -7.94 -5.86 -1.10
N ALA A 100 -8.78 -4.86 -1.38
CA ALA A 100 -9.61 -4.84 -2.58
C ALA A 100 -8.77 -4.69 -3.85
N LEU A 101 -7.79 -3.76 -3.85
CA LEU A 101 -6.89 -3.60 -4.99
C LEU A 101 -6.05 -4.85 -5.23
N THR A 102 -5.49 -5.44 -4.18
CA THR A 102 -4.68 -6.66 -4.29
C THR A 102 -5.50 -7.80 -4.90
N ALA A 103 -6.72 -8.03 -4.43
CA ALA A 103 -7.61 -9.03 -4.99
C ALA A 103 -7.93 -8.77 -6.48
N GLN A 104 -8.19 -7.51 -6.83
CA GLN A 104 -8.46 -7.12 -8.23
C GLN A 104 -7.24 -7.36 -9.12
N VAL A 105 -6.05 -6.99 -8.70
CA VAL A 105 -4.81 -7.21 -9.45
C VAL A 105 -4.54 -8.70 -9.64
N LEU A 106 -4.74 -9.52 -8.60
CA LEU A 106 -4.58 -10.98 -8.71
C LEU A 106 -5.53 -11.59 -9.74
N VAL A 107 -6.80 -11.18 -9.75
CA VAL A 107 -7.78 -11.65 -10.74
C VAL A 107 -7.42 -11.21 -12.16
N CYS A 108 -6.98 -9.95 -12.34
CA CYS A 108 -6.53 -9.44 -13.63
C CYS A 108 -5.30 -10.20 -14.14
N THR A 109 -4.33 -10.44 -13.26
CA THR A 109 -3.10 -11.18 -13.61
C THR A 109 -3.39 -12.63 -13.95
N ALA A 110 -4.29 -13.29 -13.21
CA ALA A 110 -4.71 -14.66 -13.52
C ALA A 110 -5.34 -14.76 -14.92
N ARG A 111 -6.17 -13.80 -15.30
CA ARG A 111 -6.73 -13.73 -16.67
C ARG A 111 -5.65 -13.46 -17.72
N ALA A 112 -4.77 -12.50 -17.47
CA ALA A 112 -3.69 -12.16 -18.39
C ALA A 112 -2.74 -13.34 -18.60
N ALA A 113 -2.49 -14.16 -17.58
CA ALA A 113 -1.63 -15.34 -17.67
C ALA A 113 -2.16 -16.37 -18.69
N MET A 114 -3.48 -16.45 -18.89
CA MET A 114 -4.07 -17.33 -19.89
C MET A 114 -3.82 -16.90 -21.34
N LEU A 115 -3.43 -15.64 -21.53
CA LEU A 115 -3.12 -15.07 -22.85
C LEU A 115 -1.62 -15.15 -23.17
N GLN A 116 -0.78 -15.45 -22.18
CA GLN A 116 0.66 -15.53 -22.35
C GLN A 116 1.12 -16.93 -22.75
N ARG A 117 2.29 -17.00 -23.38
CA ARG A 117 2.96 -18.30 -23.62
C ARG A 117 3.41 -18.89 -22.27
N PRO A 118 3.57 -20.23 -22.18
CA PRO A 118 4.14 -20.82 -20.97
C PRO A 118 5.49 -20.18 -20.61
N GLY A 119 5.60 -19.66 -19.38
CA GLY A 119 6.79 -18.95 -18.93
C GLY A 119 6.63 -18.32 -17.55
N CYS A 120 7.63 -17.61 -17.11
CA CYS A 120 7.60 -16.80 -15.89
C CYS A 120 7.70 -15.33 -16.28
N TYR A 121 6.76 -14.51 -15.83
CA TYR A 121 6.63 -13.11 -16.21
C TYR A 121 6.53 -12.22 -14.97
N THR A 122 7.13 -11.05 -15.05
CA THR A 122 6.82 -9.95 -14.14
C THR A 122 5.65 -9.14 -14.69
N LEU A 123 4.98 -8.40 -13.82
CA LEU A 123 3.81 -7.60 -14.22
C LEU A 123 4.13 -6.57 -15.31
N ILE A 124 5.34 -6.04 -15.34
CA ILE A 124 5.79 -5.06 -16.34
C ILE A 124 5.98 -5.66 -17.75
N GLU A 125 6.17 -6.97 -17.85
CA GLU A 125 6.32 -7.68 -19.13
C GLU A 125 4.98 -8.03 -19.77
N ILE A 126 3.90 -7.97 -18.98
CA ILE A 126 2.55 -8.27 -19.49
C ILE A 126 1.97 -7.00 -20.12
N PRO A 127 1.45 -7.09 -21.36
CA PRO A 127 0.74 -5.97 -21.96
C PRO A 127 -0.41 -5.49 -21.06
N VAL A 128 -0.47 -4.19 -20.79
CA VAL A 128 -1.49 -3.62 -19.87
C VAL A 128 -2.91 -3.97 -20.33
N ILE A 129 -3.16 -4.05 -21.63
CA ILE A 129 -4.46 -4.38 -22.18
C ILE A 129 -4.91 -5.80 -21.81
N ASP A 130 -3.97 -6.73 -21.59
CA ASP A 130 -4.28 -8.12 -21.23
C ASP A 130 -4.78 -8.23 -19.76
N LEU A 131 -4.53 -7.21 -18.94
CA LEU A 131 -5.08 -7.12 -17.58
C LEU A 131 -6.55 -6.71 -17.57
N LEU A 132 -7.07 -6.16 -18.67
CA LEU A 132 -8.45 -5.74 -18.79
C LEU A 132 -9.36 -6.90 -19.17
N TYR A 133 -10.62 -6.82 -18.76
CA TYR A 133 -11.64 -7.79 -19.13
C TYR A 133 -12.41 -7.33 -20.38
N GLY A 134 -12.43 -8.13 -21.41
CA GLY A 134 -13.17 -7.87 -22.65
C GLY A 134 -12.40 -8.24 -23.92
N ASP A 135 -13.05 -8.06 -25.05
CA ASP A 135 -12.42 -8.19 -26.35
C ASP A 135 -11.39 -7.07 -26.59
N ARG A 136 -10.22 -7.44 -27.11
CA ARG A 136 -9.09 -6.51 -27.29
C ARG A 136 -9.43 -5.34 -28.22
N ASP A 137 -10.07 -5.60 -29.34
CA ASP A 137 -10.37 -4.57 -30.33
C ASP A 137 -11.46 -3.61 -29.82
N GLU A 138 -12.38 -4.15 -29.04
CA GLU A 138 -13.42 -3.36 -28.39
C GLU A 138 -12.85 -2.48 -27.27
N LEU A 139 -11.92 -3.03 -26.48
CA LEU A 139 -11.19 -2.27 -25.46
C LEU A 139 -10.38 -1.13 -26.09
N VAL A 140 -9.66 -1.38 -27.17
CA VAL A 140 -8.90 -0.34 -27.88
C VAL A 140 -9.84 0.76 -28.37
N ARG A 141 -10.95 0.40 -29.03
CA ARG A 141 -11.95 1.38 -29.51
C ARG A 141 -12.57 2.22 -28.39
N ARG A 142 -12.66 1.69 -27.18
CA ARG A 142 -13.26 2.39 -26.05
C ARG A 142 -12.28 3.27 -25.29
N LEU A 143 -10.99 2.91 -25.26
CA LEU A 143 -9.98 3.56 -24.41
C LEU A 143 -9.08 4.52 -25.18
N VAL A 144 -9.04 4.43 -26.48
CA VAL A 144 -8.27 5.26 -27.40
C VAL A 144 -9.22 6.00 -28.34
#